data_07c7887f08c4bb1e0c3fbd58997bdfa6
#
_entry.id   07c7887f08c4bb1e0c3fbd58997bdfa6
#
_cell.length_a   1.000
_cell.length_b   1.000
_cell.length_c   1.000
_cell.angle_alpha   90.00
_cell.angle_beta   90.00
_cell.angle_gamma   90.00
#
_symmetry.space_group_name_H-M   'P 1'
#
loop_
_entity.id
_entity.type
_entity.pdbx_description
1 polymer ?
#
loop_
_entity_poly.entity_id
_entity_poly.type
_entity_poly.pdbx_seq_one_letter_code
_entity_poly.pdbx_strand_id
1 'polypeptide(L)'
;MQLATHSIEPEASINSDQDVLIVGAGPGGLACSLLLAKAGLKVKIIEKTDRVGGRTKVIEKDGYRYDNGPTFFHYTEIIEEIFQAIGKDAHEELNLIKLDPNYRLVFGEGGSLNASTDMDYMVKQIEQLCGKKDAEGFRKYVLDNRKKLKLSKNCLNSPWTSWTNLANK
;
A
#
# COMPACT_ATOMS: atom_id res chain seq x y z
N MET A 1 1.86 -9.73 17.65
CA MET A 1 2.96 -8.76 17.66
C MET A 1 2.31 -7.40 17.48
N GLN A 2 2.07 -6.70 18.61
CA GLN A 2 1.41 -5.40 18.62
C GLN A 2 2.28 -4.41 17.84
N LEU A 3 1.73 -3.88 16.75
CA LEU A 3 2.25 -2.69 16.12
C LEU A 3 2.13 -1.57 17.14
N ALA A 4 3.20 -0.84 17.36
CA ALA A 4 3.17 0.37 18.17
C ALA A 4 2.22 1.34 17.42
N THR A 5 0.97 1.39 17.85
CA THR A 5 0.08 2.48 17.50
C THR A 5 0.71 3.73 18.06
N HIS A 6 1.34 4.53 17.20
CA HIS A 6 1.59 5.92 17.53
C HIS A 6 0.20 6.54 17.65
N SER A 7 -0.30 6.57 18.88
CA SER A 7 -1.36 7.49 19.24
C SER A 7 -0.85 8.88 18.87
N ILE A 8 -1.42 9.47 17.85
CA ILE A 8 -1.33 10.91 17.61
C ILE A 8 -2.10 11.49 18.79
N GLU A 9 -1.38 11.75 19.89
CA GLU A 9 -1.91 12.58 20.96
C GLU A 9 -2.21 13.95 20.33
N PRO A 10 -3.41 14.48 20.45
CA PRO A 10 -3.70 15.82 19.99
C PRO A 10 -3.03 16.82 20.93
N GLU A 11 -1.73 17.05 20.75
CA GLU A 11 -1.02 18.16 21.39
C GLU A 11 -1.37 19.44 20.63
N ALA A 12 -2.48 19.96 20.87
CA ALA A 12 -2.95 21.35 20.83
C ALA A 12 -4.46 21.28 20.62
N SER A 13 -5.21 22.11 21.29
CA SER A 13 -6.63 22.32 21.01
C SER A 13 -6.78 22.76 19.55
N ILE A 14 -7.08 21.78 18.67
CA ILE A 14 -7.41 22.08 17.28
C ILE A 14 -8.68 22.91 17.34
N ASN A 15 -8.59 24.17 16.88
CA ASN A 15 -9.74 25.04 16.78
C ASN A 15 -10.64 24.48 15.66
N SER A 16 -11.77 23.86 16.02
CA SER A 16 -12.71 23.24 15.10
C SER A 16 -13.35 24.20 14.08
N ASP A 17 -13.17 25.51 14.29
CA ASP A 17 -13.66 26.54 13.37
C ASP A 17 -12.70 26.84 12.20
N GLN A 18 -11.54 26.19 12.15
CA GLN A 18 -10.63 26.36 11.03
C GLN A 18 -11.09 25.54 9.82
N ASP A 19 -11.23 26.21 8.69
CA ASP A 19 -11.41 25.61 7.39
C ASP A 19 -10.06 25.20 6.80
N VAL A 20 -9.95 23.95 6.38
CA VAL A 20 -8.76 23.42 5.72
C VAL A 20 -9.05 23.21 4.24
N LEU A 21 -8.21 23.78 3.39
CA LEU A 21 -8.27 23.60 1.95
C LEU A 21 -7.15 22.67 1.49
N ILE A 22 -7.51 21.52 0.90
CA ILE A 22 -6.56 20.57 0.30
C ILE A 22 -6.60 20.75 -1.20
N VAL A 23 -5.45 20.96 -1.81
CA VAL A 23 -5.31 21.09 -3.26
C VAL A 23 -4.82 19.76 -3.83
N GLY A 24 -5.68 19.09 -4.56
CA GLY A 24 -5.44 17.79 -5.19
C GLY A 24 -6.12 16.62 -4.46
N ALA A 25 -6.96 15.88 -5.19
CA ALA A 25 -7.67 14.69 -4.73
C ALA A 25 -6.98 13.38 -5.16
N GLY A 26 -5.64 13.34 -5.11
CA GLY A 26 -4.89 12.09 -5.18
C GLY A 26 -4.93 11.31 -3.86
N PRO A 27 -4.35 10.09 -3.80
CA PRO A 27 -4.40 9.25 -2.59
C PRO A 27 -3.93 9.97 -1.31
N GLY A 28 -2.85 10.75 -1.40
CA GLY A 28 -2.35 11.52 -0.26
C GLY A 28 -3.30 12.61 0.22
N GLY A 29 -3.90 13.37 -0.72
CA GLY A 29 -4.89 14.41 -0.37
C GLY A 29 -6.16 13.81 0.22
N LEU A 30 -6.62 12.67 -0.30
CA LEU A 30 -7.78 11.95 0.22
C LEU A 30 -7.51 11.39 1.63
N ALA A 31 -6.37 10.74 1.85
CA ALA A 31 -5.99 10.24 3.17
C ALA A 31 -5.87 11.37 4.21
N CYS A 32 -5.20 12.47 3.83
CA CYS A 32 -5.09 13.66 4.67
C CYS A 32 -6.48 14.22 5.04
N SER A 33 -7.39 14.30 4.07
CA SER A 33 -8.74 14.81 4.31
C SER A 33 -9.52 13.96 5.31
N LEU A 34 -9.40 12.63 5.23
CA LEU A 34 -10.05 11.73 6.16
C LEU A 34 -9.57 11.94 7.60
N LEU A 35 -8.25 12.03 7.79
CA LEU A 35 -7.64 12.21 9.11
C LEU A 35 -7.98 13.59 9.72
N LEU A 36 -7.93 14.66 8.91
CA LEU A 36 -8.27 16.01 9.36
C LEU A 36 -9.77 16.13 9.68
N ALA A 37 -10.65 15.57 8.86
CA ALA A 37 -12.07 15.54 9.14
C ALA A 37 -12.38 14.74 10.42
N LYS A 38 -11.69 13.63 10.65
CA LYS A 38 -11.81 12.88 11.91
C LYS A 38 -11.35 13.68 13.12
N ALA A 39 -10.35 14.53 12.96
CA ALA A 39 -9.90 15.47 14.00
C ALA A 39 -10.88 16.65 14.25
N GLY A 40 -12.00 16.72 13.52
CA GLY A 40 -13.05 17.71 13.71
C GLY A 40 -12.91 18.95 12.85
N LEU A 41 -11.94 19.00 11.93
CA LEU A 41 -11.73 20.15 11.04
C LEU A 41 -12.72 20.13 9.86
N LYS A 42 -13.11 21.32 9.41
CA LYS A 42 -13.88 21.47 8.16
C LYS A 42 -12.91 21.37 6.97
N VAL A 43 -13.01 20.30 6.19
CA VAL A 43 -12.08 20.04 5.09
C VAL A 43 -12.77 20.22 3.75
N LYS A 44 -12.15 21.01 2.86
CA LYS A 44 -12.53 21.16 1.46
C LYS A 44 -11.40 20.70 0.56
N ILE A 45 -11.70 19.86 -0.44
CA ILE A 45 -10.73 19.40 -1.43
C ILE A 45 -11.01 20.06 -2.77
N ILE A 46 -9.98 20.59 -3.43
CA ILE A 46 -10.04 21.11 -4.79
C ILE A 46 -9.23 20.18 -5.69
N GLU A 47 -9.85 19.66 -6.74
CA GLU A 47 -9.21 18.88 -7.78
C GLU A 47 -9.29 19.61 -9.12
N LYS A 48 -8.18 19.64 -9.88
CA LYS A 48 -8.13 20.34 -11.17
C LYS A 48 -8.79 19.57 -12.31
N THR A 49 -8.94 18.24 -12.15
CA THR A 49 -9.56 17.36 -13.14
C THR A 49 -11.00 17.04 -12.74
N ASP A 50 -11.74 16.46 -13.66
CA ASP A 50 -13.13 16.01 -13.47
C ASP A 50 -13.27 14.78 -12.57
N ARG A 51 -12.13 14.14 -12.20
CA ARG A 51 -12.10 12.90 -11.42
C ARG A 51 -11.05 12.93 -10.31
N VAL A 52 -11.42 12.34 -9.18
CA VAL A 52 -10.50 12.10 -8.07
C VAL A 52 -9.57 10.92 -8.34
N GLY A 53 -8.55 10.73 -7.52
CA GLY A 53 -7.61 9.61 -7.57
C GLY A 53 -6.24 9.98 -8.13
N GLY A 54 -6.07 11.11 -8.80
CA GLY A 54 -4.77 11.54 -9.33
C GLY A 54 -4.16 10.49 -10.29
N ARG A 55 -3.00 9.94 -9.94
CA ARG A 55 -2.33 8.89 -10.74
C ARG A 55 -2.93 7.49 -10.58
N THR A 56 -3.90 7.31 -9.69
CA THR A 56 -4.65 6.04 -9.48
C THR A 56 -6.12 6.17 -9.89
N LYS A 57 -6.45 7.19 -10.69
CA LYS A 57 -7.81 7.41 -11.17
C LYS A 57 -8.23 6.34 -12.17
N VAL A 58 -9.54 6.13 -12.26
CA VAL A 58 -10.15 5.27 -13.29
C VAL A 58 -10.49 6.10 -14.53
N ILE A 59 -10.22 5.57 -15.69
CA ILE A 59 -10.67 6.10 -16.99
C ILE A 59 -11.86 5.26 -17.44
N GLU A 60 -12.97 5.92 -17.74
CA GLU A 60 -14.14 5.27 -18.32
C GLU A 60 -14.32 5.78 -19.74
N LYS A 61 -14.37 4.85 -20.68
CA LYS A 61 -14.57 5.16 -22.10
C LYS A 61 -15.36 4.05 -22.77
N ASP A 62 -16.40 4.43 -23.51
CA ASP A 62 -17.22 3.52 -24.32
C ASP A 62 -17.79 2.32 -23.51
N GLY A 63 -18.14 2.55 -22.23
CA GLY A 63 -18.66 1.52 -21.33
C GLY A 63 -17.60 0.65 -20.67
N TYR A 64 -16.32 0.86 -20.95
CA TYR A 64 -15.19 0.17 -20.34
C TYR A 64 -14.54 1.01 -19.25
N ARG A 65 -13.99 0.33 -18.25
CA ARG A 65 -13.22 0.93 -17.15
C ARG A 65 -11.77 0.47 -17.19
N TYR A 66 -10.86 1.43 -17.11
CA TYR A 66 -9.42 1.20 -17.13
C TYR A 66 -8.77 1.89 -15.93
N ASP A 67 -7.98 1.15 -15.17
CA ASP A 67 -7.16 1.73 -14.12
C ASP A 67 -5.99 2.48 -14.74
N ASN A 68 -5.85 3.76 -14.38
CA ASN A 68 -4.76 4.59 -14.86
C ASN A 68 -3.66 4.66 -13.79
N GLY A 69 -2.71 3.74 -13.86
CA GLY A 69 -1.58 3.71 -12.94
C GLY A 69 -1.36 2.34 -12.33
N PRO A 70 -0.96 2.28 -11.04
CA PRO A 70 -0.73 1.01 -10.36
C PRO A 70 -1.99 0.15 -10.34
N THR A 71 -1.89 -1.06 -10.87
CA THR A 71 -2.97 -2.05 -10.88
C THR A 71 -2.87 -3.03 -9.71
N PHE A 72 -1.68 -3.11 -9.07
CA PHE A 72 -1.45 -3.96 -7.92
C PHE A 72 -1.47 -3.14 -6.63
N PHE A 73 -2.25 -3.60 -5.66
CA PHE A 73 -2.32 -3.02 -4.34
C PHE A 73 -1.52 -3.86 -3.35
N HIS A 74 -0.25 -3.47 -3.12
CA HIS A 74 0.70 -4.30 -2.36
C HIS A 74 0.70 -4.08 -0.85
N TYR A 75 0.31 -2.88 -0.39
CA TYR A 75 0.38 -2.49 1.02
C TYR A 75 -1.02 -2.17 1.55
N THR A 76 -1.83 -3.23 1.73
CA THR A 76 -3.19 -3.07 2.28
C THR A 76 -3.16 -2.52 3.70
N GLU A 77 -2.10 -2.85 4.46
CA GLU A 77 -1.94 -2.40 5.85
C GLU A 77 -2.01 -0.86 5.98
N ILE A 78 -1.51 -0.11 5.00
CA ILE A 78 -1.58 1.38 5.05
C ILE A 78 -3.02 1.87 4.97
N ILE A 79 -3.84 1.27 4.12
CA ILE A 79 -5.28 1.60 4.04
C ILE A 79 -5.98 1.18 5.32
N GLU A 80 -5.69 0.00 5.84
CA GLU A 80 -6.24 -0.50 7.10
C GLU A 80 -5.93 0.46 8.25
N GLU A 81 -4.68 0.95 8.36
CA GLU A 81 -4.27 1.95 9.34
C GLU A 81 -5.04 3.26 9.21
N ILE A 82 -5.26 3.77 7.98
CA ILE A 82 -6.02 4.99 7.74
C ILE A 82 -7.48 4.81 8.16
N PHE A 83 -8.12 3.70 7.76
CA PHE A 83 -9.51 3.42 8.14
C PHE A 83 -9.64 3.22 9.65
N GLN A 84 -8.73 2.52 10.28
CA GLN A 84 -8.70 2.35 11.72
C GLN A 84 -8.55 3.70 12.45
N ALA A 85 -7.69 4.58 11.96
CA ALA A 85 -7.50 5.92 12.54
C ALA A 85 -8.78 6.76 12.53
N ILE A 86 -9.67 6.56 11.55
CA ILE A 86 -10.98 7.24 11.51
C ILE A 86 -12.10 6.45 12.18
N GLY A 87 -11.79 5.28 12.79
CA GLY A 87 -12.77 4.45 13.49
C GLY A 87 -13.61 3.58 12.57
N LYS A 88 -13.07 3.20 11.41
CA LYS A 88 -13.70 2.33 10.41
C LYS A 88 -12.88 1.07 10.19
N ASP A 89 -13.50 0.01 9.67
CA ASP A 89 -12.82 -1.18 9.17
C ASP A 89 -12.71 -1.10 7.64
N ALA A 90 -11.48 -1.18 7.14
CA ALA A 90 -11.22 -1.15 5.70
C ALA A 90 -11.88 -2.33 4.96
N HIS A 91 -11.98 -3.50 5.60
CA HIS A 91 -12.58 -4.69 4.97
C HIS A 91 -14.11 -4.64 4.91
N GLU A 92 -14.75 -3.84 5.77
CA GLU A 92 -16.20 -3.57 5.69
C GLU A 92 -16.52 -2.52 4.62
N GLU A 93 -15.63 -1.53 4.44
CA GLU A 93 -15.84 -0.42 3.50
C GLU A 93 -15.34 -0.72 2.08
N LEU A 94 -14.36 -1.62 1.94
CA LEU A 94 -13.70 -1.95 0.67
C LEU A 94 -13.78 -3.46 0.40
N ASN A 95 -14.21 -3.82 -0.79
CA ASN A 95 -14.17 -5.21 -1.24
C ASN A 95 -12.77 -5.57 -1.75
N LEU A 96 -11.84 -5.81 -0.83
CA LEU A 96 -10.47 -6.20 -1.15
C LEU A 96 -10.38 -7.71 -1.38
N ILE A 97 -9.95 -8.10 -2.58
CA ILE A 97 -9.82 -9.51 -2.96
C ILE A 97 -8.34 -9.83 -3.16
N LYS A 98 -7.83 -10.79 -2.39
CA LYS A 98 -6.49 -11.32 -2.61
C LYS A 98 -6.51 -12.30 -3.77
N LEU A 99 -5.77 -11.97 -4.83
CA LEU A 99 -5.63 -12.85 -6.00
C LEU A 99 -4.57 -13.92 -5.75
N ASP A 100 -4.89 -15.18 -6.09
CA ASP A 100 -3.94 -16.29 -6.15
C ASP A 100 -4.32 -17.23 -7.31
N PRO A 101 -3.51 -17.35 -8.35
CA PRO A 101 -2.26 -16.62 -8.57
C PRO A 101 -2.45 -15.12 -8.79
N ASN A 102 -1.47 -14.33 -8.37
CA ASN A 102 -1.52 -12.86 -8.52
C ASN A 102 -1.50 -12.44 -10.00
N TYR A 103 -0.62 -13.07 -10.77
CA TYR A 103 -0.46 -12.90 -12.21
C TYR A 103 0.27 -14.07 -12.82
N ARG A 104 0.20 -14.17 -14.14
CA ARG A 104 0.94 -15.17 -14.92
C ARG A 104 1.98 -14.48 -15.81
N LEU A 105 3.22 -14.92 -15.70
CA LEU A 105 4.28 -14.58 -16.65
C LEU A 105 4.28 -15.61 -17.76
N VAL A 106 4.32 -15.15 -19.01
CA VAL A 106 4.45 -16.00 -20.21
C VAL A 106 5.73 -15.57 -20.91
N PHE A 107 6.63 -16.53 -21.14
CA PHE A 107 7.94 -16.27 -21.74
C PHE A 107 7.88 -16.50 -23.25
N GLY A 108 8.56 -15.63 -24.01
CA GLY A 108 8.57 -15.69 -25.47
C GLY A 108 9.22 -16.94 -26.06
N GLU A 109 10.16 -17.53 -25.33
CA GLU A 109 10.86 -18.78 -25.72
C GLU A 109 10.12 -20.05 -25.21
N GLY A 110 8.93 -19.87 -24.69
CA GLY A 110 8.11 -20.94 -24.12
C GLY A 110 8.15 -21.02 -22.60
N GLY A 111 7.12 -21.64 -22.04
CA GLY A 111 6.93 -21.72 -20.60
C GLY A 111 6.14 -20.57 -20.00
N SER A 112 5.69 -20.77 -18.78
CA SER A 112 5.00 -19.74 -18.00
C SER A 112 5.17 -20.00 -16.51
N LEU A 113 4.99 -18.94 -15.70
CA LEU A 113 5.05 -18.98 -14.25
C LEU A 113 3.84 -18.25 -13.69
N ASN A 114 3.11 -18.90 -12.79
CA ASN A 114 2.03 -18.30 -12.04
C ASN A 114 2.57 -17.75 -10.72
N ALA A 115 2.56 -16.43 -10.54
CA ALA A 115 3.02 -15.82 -9.31
C ALA A 115 2.02 -16.07 -8.19
N SER A 116 2.51 -16.66 -7.10
CA SER A 116 1.72 -17.00 -5.91
C SER A 116 2.46 -16.64 -4.63
N THR A 117 1.72 -16.50 -3.54
CA THR A 117 2.30 -16.36 -2.20
C THR A 117 2.74 -17.70 -1.60
N ASP A 118 2.37 -18.83 -2.22
CA ASP A 118 2.81 -20.17 -1.83
C ASP A 118 4.26 -20.39 -2.27
N MET A 119 5.16 -20.48 -1.29
CA MET A 119 6.59 -20.65 -1.52
C MET A 119 6.91 -21.97 -2.21
N ASP A 120 6.29 -23.06 -1.80
CA ASP A 120 6.62 -24.38 -2.32
C ASP A 120 6.09 -24.56 -3.74
N TYR A 121 4.93 -23.99 -4.03
CA TYR A 121 4.39 -23.91 -5.39
C TYR A 121 5.32 -23.08 -6.31
N MET A 122 5.80 -21.93 -5.84
CA MET A 122 6.75 -21.10 -6.60
C MET A 122 8.07 -21.81 -6.86
N VAL A 123 8.66 -22.41 -5.82
CA VAL A 123 9.92 -23.16 -5.94
C VAL A 123 9.79 -24.29 -6.95
N LYS A 124 8.70 -25.06 -6.91
CA LYS A 124 8.44 -26.16 -7.84
C LYS A 124 8.35 -25.70 -9.30
N GLN A 125 7.66 -24.59 -9.56
CA GLN A 125 7.58 -24.02 -10.91
C GLN A 125 8.95 -23.56 -11.42
N ILE A 126 9.73 -22.89 -10.57
CA ILE A 126 11.07 -22.40 -10.93
C ILE A 126 12.02 -23.57 -11.15
N GLU A 127 11.93 -24.63 -10.35
CA GLU A 127 12.73 -25.83 -10.56
C GLU A 127 12.44 -26.48 -11.93
N GLN A 128 11.18 -26.55 -12.33
CA GLN A 128 10.78 -27.08 -13.64
C GLN A 128 11.25 -26.20 -14.82
N LEU A 129 11.27 -24.88 -14.65
CA LEU A 129 11.65 -23.95 -15.70
C LEU A 129 13.15 -23.71 -15.81
N CYS A 130 13.85 -23.57 -14.69
CA CYS A 130 15.21 -23.09 -14.60
C CYS A 130 16.17 -24.05 -13.88
N GLY A 131 15.63 -25.10 -13.24
CA GLY A 131 16.41 -26.09 -12.52
C GLY A 131 16.56 -25.80 -11.03
N LYS A 132 17.08 -26.82 -10.32
CA LYS A 132 17.14 -26.88 -8.85
C LYS A 132 17.94 -25.71 -8.23
N LYS A 133 19.06 -25.34 -8.84
CA LYS A 133 19.93 -24.28 -8.34
C LYS A 133 19.19 -22.94 -8.25
N ASP A 134 18.42 -22.60 -9.28
CA ASP A 134 17.67 -21.35 -9.34
C ASP A 134 16.47 -21.36 -8.41
N ALA A 135 15.82 -22.53 -8.23
CA ALA A 135 14.74 -22.72 -7.26
C ALA A 135 15.23 -22.52 -5.81
N GLU A 136 16.39 -23.06 -5.46
CA GLU A 136 17.03 -22.85 -4.16
C GLU A 136 17.44 -21.38 -3.97
N GLY A 137 18.00 -20.77 -5.03
CA GLY A 137 18.33 -19.34 -5.05
C GLY A 137 17.13 -18.44 -4.80
N PHE A 138 16.00 -18.74 -5.44
CA PHE A 138 14.74 -18.02 -5.24
C PHE A 138 14.25 -18.12 -3.79
N ARG A 139 14.23 -19.36 -3.22
CA ARG A 139 13.83 -19.56 -1.82
C ARG A 139 14.69 -18.72 -0.88
N LYS A 140 16.02 -18.76 -1.05
CA LYS A 140 16.94 -17.97 -0.26
C LYS A 140 16.68 -16.47 -0.41
N TYR A 141 16.52 -15.99 -1.63
CA TYR A 141 16.23 -14.59 -1.94
C TYR A 141 14.99 -14.08 -1.20
N VAL A 142 13.89 -14.85 -1.24
CA VAL A 142 12.65 -14.44 -0.55
C VAL A 142 12.83 -14.41 0.96
N LEU A 143 13.49 -15.43 1.53
CA LEU A 143 13.75 -15.49 2.98
C LEU A 143 14.65 -14.33 3.46
N ASP A 144 15.68 -14.00 2.69
CA ASP A 144 16.57 -12.87 3.02
C ASP A 144 15.84 -11.53 2.89
N ASN A 145 14.98 -11.36 1.89
CA ASN A 145 14.19 -10.14 1.74
C ASN A 145 13.12 -10.00 2.83
N ARG A 146 12.55 -11.09 3.36
CA ARG A 146 11.66 -11.02 4.53
C ARG A 146 12.37 -10.45 5.76
N LYS A 147 13.65 -10.79 5.96
CA LYS A 147 14.45 -10.20 7.05
C LYS A 147 14.69 -8.70 6.82
N LYS A 148 15.08 -8.33 5.60
CA LYS A 148 15.31 -6.93 5.21
C LYS A 148 14.04 -6.09 5.36
N LEU A 149 12.88 -6.64 4.97
CA LEU A 149 11.60 -5.96 5.11
C LEU A 149 11.26 -5.63 6.57
N LYS A 150 11.56 -6.53 7.51
CA LYS A 150 11.37 -6.27 8.95
C LYS A 150 12.19 -5.07 9.42
N LEU A 151 13.43 -4.95 8.95
CA LEU A 151 14.29 -3.81 9.26
C LEU A 151 13.79 -2.51 8.61
N SER A 152 13.37 -2.58 7.34
CA SER A 152 12.87 -1.41 6.61
C SER A 152 11.55 -0.87 7.18
N LYS A 153 10.67 -1.71 7.71
CA LYS A 153 9.44 -1.25 8.39
C LYS A 153 9.75 -0.31 9.57
N ASN A 154 10.79 -0.61 10.34
CA ASN A 154 11.22 0.27 11.42
C ASN A 154 11.71 1.63 10.91
N CYS A 155 12.38 1.65 9.77
CA CYS A 155 12.83 2.90 9.13
C CYS A 155 11.65 3.69 8.55
N LEU A 156 10.71 3.03 7.87
CA LEU A 156 9.53 3.66 7.26
C LEU A 156 8.60 4.29 8.31
N ASN A 157 8.48 3.66 9.47
CA ASN A 157 7.64 4.15 10.57
C ASN A 157 8.37 5.13 11.50
N SER A 158 9.61 5.52 11.17
CA SER A 158 10.37 6.50 11.97
C SER A 158 10.06 7.91 11.50
N PRO A 159 9.92 8.90 12.41
CA PRO A 159 9.84 10.30 12.02
C PRO A 159 11.17 10.67 11.33
N TRP A 160 11.09 11.09 10.07
CA TRP A 160 12.23 11.49 9.22
C TRP A 160 12.78 12.87 9.61
N THR A 161 12.92 13.12 10.91
CA THR A 161 13.37 14.42 11.44
C THR A 161 14.88 14.54 11.55
N SER A 162 15.62 13.41 11.59
CA SER A 162 17.08 13.41 11.70
C SER A 162 17.66 12.05 11.32
N TRP A 163 18.87 12.04 10.71
CA TRP A 163 19.65 10.84 10.46
C TRP A 163 20.03 10.06 11.73
N THR A 164 20.10 10.75 12.85
CA THR A 164 20.39 10.13 14.17
C THR A 164 19.29 9.18 14.62
N ASN A 165 18.05 9.35 14.17
CA ASN A 165 16.93 8.47 14.48
C ASN A 165 17.04 7.11 13.78
N LEU A 166 17.87 6.99 12.74
CA LEU A 166 18.14 5.73 12.03
C LEU A 166 19.27 4.93 12.67
N ALA A 167 20.19 5.58 13.36
CA ALA A 167 21.38 4.94 13.95
C ALA A 167 21.13 4.34 15.35
N ASN A 168 20.03 4.71 16.01
CA ASN A 168 19.75 4.34 17.41
C ASN A 168 18.65 3.26 17.56
N LYS A 169 18.35 2.54 16.52
CA LYS A 169 17.43 1.38 16.50
C LYS A 169 18.13 0.21 15.81
#